data_72360f4614c2b75744cf1de553b9f271
#
_entry.id   72360f4614c2b75744cf1de553b9f271
#
_cell.length_a   1.000
_cell.length_b   1.000
_cell.length_c   1.000
_cell.angle_alpha   90.00
_cell.angle_beta   90.00
_cell.angle_gamma   90.00
#
_symmetry.space_group_name_H-M   'P 1'
#
loop_
_entity.id
_entity.type
_entity.pdbx_description
1 polymer ?
#
loop_
_entity_poly.entity_id
_entity_poly.type
_entity_poly.pdbx_seq_one_letter_code
_entity_poly.pdbx_strand_id
1 'polypeptide(L)'
;KEKTGADIMVFLLRELNREQHLWDVIVDPARKIRIGNKLYFGDDSLVAEVIDNTTFRGRTLRFLYDGRYEDFKKTLFSLGDIPLPKWVRENTVPEDNVNFQTIFAANEGAVSAPAAGLHFSRELFNMMILKDINKAFITEHMGIGYFRKVDVEDLSKHKMDSERLIIGEEAAAIINKTKKEGHRVLAVGVTVMRGLETYVTTNDEVQPYDGWTNKFIFPPYRFAIPDAIVS
;
A
#
# COMPACT_ATOMS: atom_id res chain seq x y z
N LYS A 1 -18.83 4.47 -18.94
CA LYS A 1 -18.55 3.55 -20.06
C LYS A 1 -19.19 4.07 -21.35
N GLU A 2 -18.40 4.22 -22.40
CA GLU A 2 -18.76 4.86 -23.68
C GLU A 2 -20.08 4.34 -24.31
N LYS A 3 -20.24 3.03 -24.43
CA LYS A 3 -21.37 2.45 -25.20
C LYS A 3 -22.70 2.28 -24.42
N THR A 4 -22.66 2.35 -23.11
CA THR A 4 -23.84 1.95 -22.29
C THR A 4 -24.19 2.94 -21.20
N GLY A 5 -23.40 3.98 -20.97
CA GLY A 5 -23.55 4.92 -19.84
C GLY A 5 -23.50 4.23 -18.46
N ALA A 6 -23.03 2.97 -18.39
CA ALA A 6 -23.00 2.24 -17.13
C ALA A 6 -21.94 2.79 -16.19
N ASP A 7 -22.30 3.01 -14.96
CA ASP A 7 -21.38 3.37 -13.88
C ASP A 7 -20.42 2.21 -13.61
N ILE A 8 -19.14 2.55 -13.57
CA ILE A 8 -18.05 1.61 -13.33
C ILE A 8 -17.17 2.19 -12.23
N MET A 9 -17.02 1.43 -11.16
CA MET A 9 -16.02 1.72 -10.14
C MET A 9 -14.66 1.23 -10.60
N VAL A 10 -13.65 2.08 -10.51
CA VAL A 10 -12.25 1.75 -10.80
C VAL A 10 -11.44 1.98 -9.56
N PHE A 11 -10.76 0.94 -9.09
CA PHE A 11 -9.86 1.01 -7.94
C PHE A 11 -8.41 0.90 -8.41
N LEU A 12 -7.63 1.96 -8.23
CA LEU A 12 -6.23 2.02 -8.61
C LEU A 12 -5.39 1.14 -7.67
N LEU A 13 -4.57 0.25 -8.23
CA LEU A 13 -3.67 -0.61 -7.45
C LEU A 13 -2.24 -0.09 -7.47
N ARG A 14 -1.69 0.09 -8.66
CA ARG A 14 -0.33 0.61 -8.83
C ARG A 14 -0.11 1.17 -10.23
N GLU A 15 0.80 2.11 -10.34
CA GLU A 15 1.32 2.57 -11.59
C GLU A 15 2.32 1.56 -12.18
N LEU A 16 2.09 1.13 -13.43
CA LEU A 16 2.96 0.19 -14.14
C LEU A 16 4.00 0.91 -15.00
N ASN A 17 3.59 2.01 -15.62
CA ASN A 17 4.46 2.82 -16.48
C ASN A 17 4.02 4.29 -16.44
N ARG A 18 4.92 5.15 -15.99
CA ARG A 18 4.68 6.58 -15.82
C ARG A 18 4.53 7.30 -17.16
N GLU A 19 5.40 7.00 -18.13
CA GLU A 19 5.42 7.69 -19.42
C GLU A 19 4.19 7.38 -20.26
N GLN A 20 3.66 6.16 -20.13
CA GLN A 20 2.48 5.71 -20.87
C GLN A 20 1.19 5.84 -20.05
N HIS A 21 1.25 6.38 -18.84
CA HIS A 21 0.13 6.46 -17.87
C HIS A 21 -0.60 5.11 -17.71
N LEU A 22 0.17 4.00 -17.61
CA LEU A 22 -0.37 2.66 -17.43
C LEU A 22 -0.57 2.34 -15.95
N TRP A 23 -1.75 1.85 -15.63
CA TRP A 23 -2.14 1.51 -14.26
C TRP A 23 -2.76 0.12 -14.19
N ASP A 24 -2.34 -0.66 -13.18
CA ASP A 24 -3.05 -1.87 -12.76
C ASP A 24 -4.21 -1.46 -11.86
N VAL A 25 -5.41 -1.95 -12.16
CA VAL A 25 -6.64 -1.55 -11.48
C VAL A 25 -7.59 -2.73 -11.28
N ILE A 26 -8.51 -2.58 -10.33
CA ILE A 26 -9.71 -3.42 -10.25
C ILE A 26 -10.91 -2.63 -10.75
N VAL A 27 -11.79 -3.29 -11.48
CA VAL A 27 -13.03 -2.69 -11.99
C VAL A 27 -14.27 -3.46 -11.49
N ASP A 28 -15.35 -2.73 -11.22
CA ASP A 28 -16.64 -3.28 -10.85
C ASP A 28 -17.79 -2.54 -11.54
N PRO A 29 -18.68 -3.24 -12.25
CA PRO A 29 -18.72 -4.66 -12.56
C PRO A 29 -17.77 -5.09 -13.69
N ALA A 30 -16.88 -6.03 -13.41
CA ALA A 30 -15.82 -6.47 -14.32
C ALA A 30 -16.33 -7.11 -15.62
N ARG A 31 -17.48 -7.79 -15.56
CA ARG A 31 -18.08 -8.51 -16.73
C ARG A 31 -18.38 -7.59 -17.91
N LYS A 32 -18.60 -6.32 -17.64
CA LYS A 32 -18.94 -5.31 -18.67
C LYS A 32 -17.74 -4.61 -19.27
N ILE A 33 -16.53 -4.89 -18.77
CA ILE A 33 -15.30 -4.18 -19.14
C ILE A 33 -14.38 -5.12 -19.90
N ARG A 34 -14.15 -4.79 -21.17
CA ARG A 34 -13.31 -5.57 -22.11
C ARG A 34 -12.18 -4.69 -22.65
N ILE A 35 -11.13 -5.32 -23.15
CA ILE A 35 -10.03 -4.66 -23.85
C ILE A 35 -10.62 -3.77 -24.96
N GLY A 36 -10.06 -2.57 -25.12
CA GLY A 36 -10.50 -1.54 -26.07
C GLY A 36 -11.71 -0.72 -25.60
N ASN A 37 -12.31 -1.00 -24.41
CA ASN A 37 -13.34 -0.10 -23.89
C ASN A 37 -12.70 1.17 -23.35
N LYS A 38 -13.39 2.30 -23.54
CA LYS A 38 -13.05 3.57 -22.91
C LYS A 38 -13.92 3.80 -21.67
N LEU A 39 -13.28 4.30 -20.62
CA LEU A 39 -13.87 4.69 -19.34
C LEU A 39 -13.68 6.20 -19.19
N TYR A 40 -14.72 6.90 -18.79
CA TYR A 40 -14.77 8.35 -18.69
C TYR A 40 -14.94 8.72 -17.22
N PHE A 41 -14.20 9.73 -16.75
CA PHE A 41 -14.18 10.19 -15.38
C PHE A 41 -14.39 11.71 -15.34
N GLY A 42 -15.11 12.20 -14.32
CA GLY A 42 -15.24 13.62 -14.03
C GLY A 42 -15.75 14.44 -15.20
N ASP A 43 -16.93 14.12 -15.73
CA ASP A 43 -17.54 14.80 -16.88
C ASP A 43 -16.58 14.83 -18.10
N ASP A 44 -15.95 13.71 -18.38
CA ASP A 44 -14.99 13.48 -19.46
C ASP A 44 -13.66 14.24 -19.34
N SER A 45 -13.37 14.80 -18.18
CA SER A 45 -12.09 15.48 -17.90
C SER A 45 -10.89 14.53 -17.91
N LEU A 46 -11.12 13.23 -17.71
CA LEU A 46 -10.12 12.18 -17.82
C LEU A 46 -10.72 10.94 -18.48
N VAL A 47 -10.00 10.37 -19.42
CA VAL A 47 -10.40 9.16 -20.16
C VAL A 47 -9.34 8.09 -20.01
N ALA A 48 -9.75 6.83 -19.83
CA ALA A 48 -8.84 5.70 -19.87
C ALA A 48 -9.32 4.63 -20.85
N GLU A 49 -8.38 3.96 -21.49
CA GLU A 49 -8.59 2.80 -22.34
C GLU A 49 -8.17 1.52 -21.63
N VAL A 50 -8.98 0.49 -21.72
CA VAL A 50 -8.65 -0.85 -21.21
C VAL A 50 -7.69 -1.52 -22.18
N ILE A 51 -6.46 -1.76 -21.72
CA ILE A 51 -5.39 -2.34 -22.55
C ILE A 51 -5.30 -3.84 -22.38
N ASP A 52 -5.50 -4.33 -21.14
CA ASP A 52 -5.35 -5.76 -20.82
C ASP A 52 -6.26 -6.20 -19.66
N ASN A 53 -6.44 -7.52 -19.54
CA ASN A 53 -7.13 -8.19 -18.44
C ASN A 53 -6.06 -8.95 -17.60
N THR A 54 -5.84 -8.54 -16.35
CA THR A 54 -4.82 -9.14 -15.49
C THR A 54 -5.36 -10.29 -14.63
N THR A 55 -6.57 -10.12 -14.06
CA THR A 55 -7.27 -11.13 -13.27
C THR A 55 -8.76 -11.06 -13.58
N PHE A 56 -9.60 -11.86 -12.88
CA PHE A 56 -11.05 -11.82 -13.09
C PHE A 56 -11.67 -10.42 -12.99
N ARG A 57 -11.19 -9.59 -12.06
CA ARG A 57 -11.62 -8.18 -11.89
C ARG A 57 -10.54 -7.17 -12.25
N GLY A 58 -9.31 -7.63 -12.49
CA GLY A 58 -8.16 -6.80 -12.79
C GLY A 58 -8.13 -6.36 -14.24
N ARG A 59 -7.70 -5.13 -14.47
CA ARG A 59 -7.46 -4.54 -15.79
C ARG A 59 -6.20 -3.71 -15.77
N THR A 60 -5.56 -3.61 -16.93
CA THR A 60 -4.58 -2.54 -17.19
C THR A 60 -5.29 -1.41 -17.91
N LEU A 61 -5.25 -0.23 -17.33
CA LEU A 61 -5.76 0.99 -17.96
C LEU A 61 -4.60 1.85 -18.48
N ARG A 62 -4.77 2.43 -19.67
CA ARG A 62 -3.99 3.54 -20.16
C ARG A 62 -4.83 4.80 -20.03
N PHE A 63 -4.41 5.75 -19.20
CA PHE A 63 -5.04 7.06 -19.15
C PHE A 63 -4.59 7.89 -20.37
N LEU A 64 -5.56 8.41 -21.10
CA LEU A 64 -5.35 9.26 -22.27
C LEU A 64 -5.29 10.71 -21.76
N TYR A 65 -4.11 11.21 -21.59
CA TYR A 65 -3.87 12.56 -21.09
C TYR A 65 -2.72 13.20 -21.90
N ASP A 66 -3.01 14.38 -22.44
CA ASP A 66 -2.02 15.17 -23.19
C ASP A 66 -1.56 16.34 -22.30
N GLY A 67 -0.36 16.23 -21.75
CA GLY A 67 0.18 17.22 -20.84
C GLY A 67 1.28 16.65 -19.93
N ARG A 68 1.69 17.45 -18.94
CA ARG A 68 2.72 17.02 -18.00
C ARG A 68 2.17 15.97 -17.04
N TYR A 69 3.01 15.07 -16.62
CA TYR A 69 2.65 14.01 -15.67
C TYR A 69 2.09 14.55 -14.35
N GLU A 70 2.64 15.65 -13.84
CA GLU A 70 2.21 16.28 -12.60
C GLU A 70 0.76 16.80 -12.70
N ASP A 71 0.36 17.30 -13.86
CA ASP A 71 -0.99 17.78 -14.11
C ASP A 71 -1.97 16.61 -14.28
N PHE A 72 -1.52 15.53 -14.95
CA PHE A 72 -2.25 14.25 -14.99
C PHE A 72 -2.53 13.73 -13.56
N LYS A 73 -1.50 13.66 -12.71
CA LYS A 73 -1.64 13.18 -11.33
C LYS A 73 -2.60 14.04 -10.52
N LYS A 74 -2.54 15.36 -10.66
CA LYS A 74 -3.48 16.29 -10.00
C LYS A 74 -4.92 16.01 -10.43
N THR A 75 -5.16 15.86 -11.74
CA THR A 75 -6.48 15.52 -12.27
C THR A 75 -6.96 14.18 -11.75
N LEU A 76 -6.12 13.14 -11.83
CA LEU A 76 -6.45 11.79 -11.35
C LEU A 76 -6.85 11.80 -9.87
N PHE A 77 -6.09 12.48 -9.02
CA PHE A 77 -6.38 12.54 -7.58
C PHE A 77 -7.55 13.45 -7.23
N SER A 78 -7.82 14.50 -8.01
CA SER A 78 -8.99 15.35 -7.79
C SER A 78 -10.31 14.66 -8.11
N LEU A 79 -10.28 13.62 -8.94
CA LEU A 79 -11.44 12.81 -9.31
C LEU A 79 -11.62 11.57 -8.44
N GLY A 80 -10.59 11.20 -7.67
CA GLY A 80 -10.57 9.99 -6.87
C GLY A 80 -11.06 10.22 -5.44
N ASP A 81 -11.66 9.16 -4.90
CA ASP A 81 -12.00 9.06 -3.48
C ASP A 81 -11.13 8.03 -2.80
N ILE A 82 -10.97 8.12 -1.48
CA ILE A 82 -10.32 7.08 -0.70
C ILE A 82 -11.14 5.79 -0.73
N PRO A 83 -10.48 4.62 -0.79
CA PRO A 83 -11.15 3.33 -0.88
C PRO A 83 -11.72 2.88 0.47
N LEU A 84 -12.81 3.49 0.90
CA LEU A 84 -13.51 3.14 2.13
C LEU A 84 -14.54 2.02 1.91
N PRO A 85 -14.79 1.17 2.92
CA PRO A 85 -15.91 0.25 2.91
C PRO A 85 -17.22 0.96 2.63
N LYS A 86 -18.15 0.30 1.92
CA LYS A 86 -19.42 0.92 1.48
C LYS A 86 -20.21 1.57 2.63
N TRP A 87 -20.28 0.89 3.78
CA TRP A 87 -21.00 1.37 4.97
C TRP A 87 -20.33 2.59 5.65
N VAL A 88 -19.03 2.79 5.45
CA VAL A 88 -18.31 4.01 5.88
C VAL A 88 -18.55 5.12 4.87
N ARG A 89 -18.47 4.80 3.57
CA ARG A 89 -18.59 5.77 2.47
C ARG A 89 -19.91 6.55 2.49
N GLU A 90 -20.99 5.92 2.92
CA GLU A 90 -22.30 6.57 3.03
C GLU A 90 -22.33 7.72 4.07
N ASN A 91 -21.34 7.79 4.96
CA ASN A 91 -21.22 8.79 6.04
C ASN A 91 -19.88 9.55 5.99
N THR A 92 -19.17 9.52 4.85
CA THR A 92 -17.88 10.21 4.73
C THR A 92 -18.02 11.73 4.74
N VAL A 93 -17.03 12.37 5.34
CA VAL A 93 -16.83 13.82 5.35
C VAL A 93 -15.51 14.16 4.63
N PRO A 94 -15.33 15.38 4.11
CA PRO A 94 -14.11 15.75 3.39
C PRO A 94 -12.82 15.54 4.19
N GLU A 95 -12.91 15.66 5.52
CA GLU A 95 -11.80 15.44 6.46
C GLU A 95 -11.28 14.00 6.47
N ASP A 96 -12.07 13.04 6.02
CA ASP A 96 -11.68 11.63 5.99
C ASP A 96 -10.49 11.38 5.06
N ASN A 97 -10.32 12.18 4.02
CA ASN A 97 -9.13 12.13 3.15
C ASN A 97 -7.83 12.36 3.93
N VAL A 98 -7.88 13.12 5.01
CA VAL A 98 -6.76 13.37 5.91
C VAL A 98 -6.72 12.33 7.03
N ASN A 99 -7.88 11.99 7.61
CA ASN A 99 -7.99 11.10 8.76
C ASN A 99 -7.58 9.65 8.45
N PHE A 100 -7.76 9.19 7.21
CA PHE A 100 -7.33 7.86 6.75
C PHE A 100 -5.94 7.84 6.13
N GLN A 101 -5.10 8.86 6.39
CA GLN A 101 -3.70 8.90 5.98
C GLN A 101 -2.79 9.10 7.19
N THR A 102 -1.64 8.39 7.21
CA THR A 102 -0.66 8.57 8.28
C THR A 102 0.14 9.86 8.08
N ILE A 103 0.57 10.47 9.19
CA ILE A 103 1.40 11.70 9.16
C ILE A 103 2.80 11.47 8.57
N PHE A 104 3.22 10.23 8.39
CA PHE A 104 4.53 9.84 7.86
C PHE A 104 4.45 9.18 6.48
N ALA A 105 3.30 9.22 5.81
CA ALA A 105 3.19 8.79 4.42
C ALA A 105 4.08 9.65 3.52
N ALA A 106 5.00 9.01 2.79
CA ALA A 106 5.99 9.69 1.96
C ALA A 106 6.02 9.18 0.53
N ASN A 107 5.84 7.87 0.32
CA ASN A 107 5.98 7.23 -0.98
C ASN A 107 4.62 6.64 -1.42
N GLU A 108 4.16 7.06 -2.59
CA GLU A 108 2.92 6.53 -3.17
C GLU A 108 3.08 5.09 -3.65
N GLY A 109 2.03 4.27 -3.55
CA GLY A 109 2.03 2.90 -4.09
C GLY A 109 1.27 1.87 -3.26
N ALA A 110 0.86 2.19 -2.04
CA ALA A 110 0.00 1.31 -1.24
C ALA A 110 -1.48 1.53 -1.55
N VAL A 111 -2.28 0.46 -1.47
CA VAL A 111 -3.74 0.53 -1.68
C VAL A 111 -4.50 0.95 -0.43
N SER A 112 -3.84 1.01 0.72
CA SER A 112 -4.44 1.41 2.00
C SER A 112 -3.37 1.94 2.96
N ALA A 113 -3.76 2.83 3.87
CA ALA A 113 -2.90 3.28 4.95
C ALA A 113 -2.76 2.18 6.03
N PRO A 114 -1.60 2.07 6.70
CA PRO A 114 -1.43 1.14 7.81
C PRO A 114 -2.21 1.63 9.05
N ALA A 115 -3.26 0.90 9.44
CA ALA A 115 -4.18 1.30 10.51
C ALA A 115 -3.45 1.61 11.83
N ALA A 116 -2.46 0.81 12.22
CA ALA A 116 -1.65 1.07 13.41
C ALA A 116 -0.94 2.43 13.37
N GLY A 117 -0.53 2.88 12.18
CA GLY A 117 0.13 4.17 11.98
C GLY A 117 -0.80 5.37 12.18
N LEU A 118 -2.12 5.21 11.99
CA LEU A 118 -3.10 6.27 12.19
C LEU A 118 -3.19 6.75 13.64
N HIS A 119 -2.74 5.93 14.60
CA HIS A 119 -2.68 6.32 16.01
C HIS A 119 -1.52 7.24 16.36
N PHE A 120 -0.59 7.48 15.44
CA PHE A 120 0.59 8.33 15.67
C PHE A 120 0.31 9.75 15.21
N SER A 121 0.36 10.69 16.16
CA SER A 121 0.23 12.13 15.90
C SER A 121 1.59 12.82 15.91
N ARG A 122 1.63 14.08 15.46
CA ARG A 122 2.84 14.92 15.54
C ARG A 122 3.25 15.15 17.00
N GLU A 123 2.26 15.33 17.89
CA GLU A 123 2.48 15.50 19.34
C GLU A 123 3.12 14.26 19.95
N LEU A 124 2.63 13.05 19.57
CA LEU A 124 3.25 11.80 20.01
C LEU A 124 4.69 11.69 19.52
N PHE A 125 4.98 12.01 18.27
CA PHE A 125 6.36 12.02 17.76
C PHE A 125 7.26 13.02 18.51
N ASN A 126 6.75 14.19 18.87
CA ASN A 126 7.50 15.16 19.69
C ASN A 126 7.79 14.61 21.09
N MET A 127 6.81 13.94 21.72
CA MET A 127 7.03 13.29 23.01
C MET A 127 8.04 12.15 22.93
N MET A 128 8.07 11.39 21.84
CA MET A 128 9.06 10.35 21.60
C MET A 128 10.48 10.94 21.53
N ILE A 129 10.66 12.08 20.84
CA ILE A 129 11.94 12.78 20.76
C ILE A 129 12.40 13.21 22.17
N LEU A 130 11.50 13.78 22.98
CA LEU A 130 11.82 14.21 24.35
C LEU A 130 12.20 13.04 25.30
N LYS A 131 11.86 11.81 24.92
CA LYS A 131 12.16 10.58 25.65
C LYS A 131 13.32 9.79 25.02
N ASP A 132 14.05 10.38 24.07
CA ASP A 132 15.14 9.73 23.34
C ASP A 132 14.72 8.41 22.64
N ILE A 133 13.46 8.33 22.19
CA ILE A 133 12.99 7.20 21.40
C ILE A 133 13.30 7.43 19.94
N ASN A 134 14.18 6.61 19.39
CA ASN A 134 14.55 6.66 17.99
C ASN A 134 13.43 6.18 17.07
N LYS A 135 13.40 6.68 15.84
CA LYS A 135 12.45 6.30 14.80
C LYS A 135 13.21 5.82 13.58
N ALA A 136 12.78 4.72 13.01
CA ALA A 136 13.24 4.22 11.73
C ALA A 136 12.03 4.01 10.82
N PHE A 137 12.13 4.43 9.56
CA PHE A 137 11.06 4.31 8.58
C PHE A 137 11.46 3.34 7.49
N ILE A 138 10.55 2.44 7.18
CA ILE A 138 10.62 1.57 6.01
C ILE A 138 9.43 1.86 5.10
N THR A 139 9.55 1.56 3.81
CA THR A 139 8.44 1.69 2.87
C THR A 139 7.93 0.32 2.49
N GLU A 140 6.65 0.08 2.66
CA GLU A 140 5.97 -1.11 2.16
C GLU A 140 4.71 -0.69 1.39
N HIS A 141 4.63 -1.09 0.14
CA HIS A 141 3.46 -0.86 -0.70
C HIS A 141 2.50 -2.03 -0.56
N MET A 142 1.63 -1.91 0.44
CA MET A 142 0.60 -2.91 0.70
C MET A 142 -0.34 -3.05 -0.50
N GLY A 143 -0.44 -4.27 -1.01
CA GLY A 143 -1.29 -4.61 -2.14
C GLY A 143 -2.64 -5.18 -1.74
N ILE A 144 -3.45 -5.52 -2.74
CA ILE A 144 -4.79 -6.07 -2.53
C ILE A 144 -4.76 -7.47 -1.88
N GLY A 145 -3.65 -8.18 -1.99
CA GLY A 145 -3.46 -9.49 -1.37
C GLY A 145 -3.63 -9.49 0.14
N TYR A 146 -3.35 -8.35 0.79
CA TYR A 146 -3.56 -8.16 2.21
C TYR A 146 -5.02 -8.37 2.66
N PHE A 147 -5.99 -8.08 1.79
CA PHE A 147 -7.42 -8.23 2.07
C PHE A 147 -7.97 -9.60 1.65
N ARG A 148 -7.13 -10.49 1.12
CA ARG A 148 -7.56 -11.85 0.79
C ARG A 148 -7.68 -12.69 2.04
N LYS A 149 -8.73 -13.49 2.09
CA LYS A 149 -8.88 -14.49 3.15
C LYS A 149 -7.84 -15.58 2.99
N VAL A 150 -7.34 -16.06 4.12
CA VAL A 150 -6.56 -17.30 4.17
C VAL A 150 -7.56 -18.44 4.03
N ASP A 151 -7.56 -19.12 2.86
CA ASP A 151 -8.51 -20.17 2.49
C ASP A 151 -7.75 -21.49 2.24
N VAL A 152 -7.00 -21.91 3.26
CA VAL A 152 -6.26 -23.16 3.27
C VAL A 152 -6.32 -23.76 4.68
N GLU A 153 -6.49 -25.08 4.79
CA GLU A 153 -6.43 -25.79 6.07
C GLU A 153 -5.01 -25.84 6.63
N ASP A 154 -4.03 -26.01 5.76
CA ASP A 154 -2.62 -26.02 6.11
C ASP A 154 -2.00 -24.68 5.77
N LEU A 155 -1.69 -23.88 6.80
CA LEU A 155 -1.16 -22.51 6.64
C LEU A 155 0.16 -22.46 5.88
N SER A 156 0.96 -23.56 5.87
CA SER A 156 2.20 -23.63 5.11
C SER A 156 1.98 -23.56 3.59
N LYS A 157 0.76 -23.85 3.12
CA LYS A 157 0.37 -23.80 1.70
C LYS A 157 -0.19 -22.46 1.27
N HIS A 158 -0.42 -21.54 2.22
CA HIS A 158 -0.88 -20.20 1.88
C HIS A 158 0.20 -19.43 1.13
N LYS A 159 -0.18 -18.80 0.03
CA LYS A 159 0.70 -17.95 -0.78
C LYS A 159 0.26 -16.50 -0.65
N MET A 160 1.10 -15.70 0.00
CA MET A 160 0.93 -14.26 0.00
C MET A 160 1.27 -13.67 -1.37
N ASP A 161 0.50 -12.67 -1.79
CA ASP A 161 0.90 -11.84 -2.94
C ASP A 161 2.19 -11.09 -2.59
N SER A 162 3.00 -10.86 -3.61
CA SER A 162 4.24 -10.09 -3.44
C SER A 162 3.93 -8.60 -3.32
N GLU A 163 4.57 -7.96 -2.35
CA GLU A 163 4.47 -6.53 -2.07
C GLU A 163 5.84 -5.87 -2.09
N ARG A 164 5.91 -4.64 -2.55
CA ARG A 164 7.17 -3.89 -2.62
C ARG A 164 7.61 -3.50 -1.22
N LEU A 165 8.87 -3.80 -0.88
CA LEU A 165 9.50 -3.47 0.39
C LEU A 165 10.81 -2.74 0.17
N ILE A 166 11.00 -1.62 0.86
CA ILE A 166 12.25 -0.85 0.86
C ILE A 166 12.66 -0.60 2.31
N ILE A 167 13.85 -1.06 2.66
CA ILE A 167 14.54 -0.79 3.92
C ILE A 167 15.81 -0.02 3.58
N GLY A 168 15.86 1.27 3.89
CA GLY A 168 17.03 2.09 3.64
C GLY A 168 18.19 1.78 4.61
N GLU A 169 19.41 2.17 4.25
CA GLU A 169 20.62 2.00 5.06
C GLU A 169 20.47 2.63 6.45
N GLU A 170 19.91 3.84 6.52
CA GLU A 170 19.69 4.55 7.78
C GLU A 170 18.75 3.77 8.71
N ALA A 171 17.64 3.27 8.19
CA ALA A 171 16.69 2.50 8.98
C ALA A 171 17.31 1.20 9.50
N ALA A 172 18.02 0.46 8.64
CA ALA A 172 18.74 -0.74 9.03
C ALA A 172 19.81 -0.45 10.11
N ALA A 173 20.57 0.61 9.96
CA ALA A 173 21.60 1.01 10.94
C ALA A 173 20.99 1.36 12.32
N ILE A 174 19.89 2.12 12.35
CA ILE A 174 19.19 2.49 13.60
C ILE A 174 18.67 1.23 14.30
N ILE A 175 18.02 0.31 13.56
CA ILE A 175 17.45 -0.91 14.12
C ILE A 175 18.55 -1.81 14.69
N ASN A 176 19.61 -2.06 13.91
CA ASN A 176 20.70 -2.93 14.32
C ASN A 176 21.46 -2.36 15.54
N LYS A 177 21.70 -1.04 15.56
CA LYS A 177 22.29 -0.36 16.73
C LYS A 177 21.41 -0.55 17.96
N THR A 178 20.11 -0.35 17.86
CA THR A 178 19.14 -0.53 18.95
C THR A 178 19.21 -1.94 19.53
N LYS A 179 19.23 -2.97 18.68
CA LYS A 179 19.36 -4.38 19.12
C LYS A 179 20.70 -4.65 19.77
N LYS A 180 21.80 -4.15 19.19
CA LYS A 180 23.17 -4.32 19.72
C LYS A 180 23.35 -3.70 21.11
N GLU A 181 22.68 -2.59 21.36
CA GLU A 181 22.69 -1.89 22.65
C GLU A 181 21.74 -2.53 23.68
N GLY A 182 21.05 -3.61 23.35
CA GLY A 182 20.13 -4.33 24.24
C GLY A 182 18.77 -3.62 24.41
N HIS A 183 18.45 -2.68 23.56
CA HIS A 183 17.16 -1.99 23.56
C HIS A 183 16.12 -2.73 22.69
N ARG A 184 14.87 -2.35 22.83
CA ARG A 184 13.74 -3.00 22.15
C ARG A 184 13.38 -2.30 20.85
N VAL A 185 13.00 -3.09 19.87
CA VAL A 185 12.43 -2.64 18.58
C VAL A 185 10.92 -2.86 18.60
N LEU A 186 10.16 -1.78 18.50
CA LEU A 186 8.71 -1.77 18.40
C LEU A 186 8.30 -1.60 16.94
N ALA A 187 7.67 -2.59 16.34
CA ALA A 187 7.07 -2.50 15.02
C ALA A 187 5.70 -1.81 15.09
N VAL A 188 5.48 -0.79 14.28
CA VAL A 188 4.18 -0.14 14.14
C VAL A 188 3.49 -0.68 12.89
N GLY A 189 2.64 -1.67 13.07
CA GLY A 189 1.92 -2.40 12.04
C GLY A 189 2.47 -3.80 11.78
N VAL A 190 1.57 -4.73 11.46
CA VAL A 190 1.91 -6.10 11.05
C VAL A 190 2.72 -6.12 9.76
N THR A 191 2.53 -5.14 8.87
CA THR A 191 3.31 -4.95 7.65
C THR A 191 4.76 -4.67 7.96
N VAL A 192 5.04 -3.73 8.88
CA VAL A 192 6.41 -3.43 9.34
C VAL A 192 7.06 -4.66 9.97
N MET A 193 6.33 -5.37 10.83
CA MET A 193 6.84 -6.60 11.45
C MET A 193 7.24 -7.62 10.38
N ARG A 194 6.39 -7.86 9.38
CA ARG A 194 6.66 -8.76 8.26
C ARG A 194 7.84 -8.27 7.42
N GLY A 195 7.90 -6.97 7.13
CA GLY A 195 8.98 -6.35 6.36
C GLY A 195 10.34 -6.55 7.02
N LEU A 196 10.45 -6.31 8.33
CA LEU A 196 11.69 -6.50 9.09
C LEU A 196 12.15 -7.97 9.10
N GLU A 197 11.22 -8.93 9.12
CA GLU A 197 11.53 -10.35 9.10
C GLU A 197 11.79 -10.91 7.68
N THR A 198 11.61 -10.09 6.62
CA THR A 198 11.77 -10.57 5.24
C THR A 198 13.22 -10.84 4.88
N TYR A 199 14.13 -9.96 5.29
CA TYR A 199 15.54 -10.06 4.94
C TYR A 199 16.42 -9.84 6.17
N VAL A 200 16.54 -10.90 6.97
CA VAL A 200 17.33 -10.93 8.20
C VAL A 200 18.55 -11.84 7.99
N THR A 201 19.71 -11.40 8.44
CA THR A 201 20.93 -12.20 8.39
C THR A 201 20.90 -13.32 9.44
N THR A 202 21.86 -14.24 9.33
CA THR A 202 22.06 -15.32 10.33
C THR A 202 22.44 -14.80 11.72
N ASN A 203 22.85 -13.52 11.83
CA ASN A 203 23.19 -12.86 13.08
C ASN A 203 22.06 -12.00 13.64
N ASP A 204 20.82 -12.20 13.17
CA ASP A 204 19.63 -11.43 13.54
C ASP A 204 19.79 -9.91 13.27
N GLU A 205 20.40 -9.55 12.13
CA GLU A 205 20.56 -8.16 11.68
C GLU A 205 19.70 -7.85 10.46
N VAL A 206 19.09 -6.66 10.44
CA VAL A 206 18.38 -6.13 9.27
C VAL A 206 19.38 -5.64 8.25
N GLN A 207 19.19 -6.02 6.99
CA GLN A 207 19.99 -5.49 5.87
C GLN A 207 19.19 -4.44 5.08
N PRO A 208 19.86 -3.43 4.48
CA PRO A 208 19.24 -2.61 3.46
C PRO A 208 18.65 -3.50 2.37
N TYR A 209 17.44 -3.22 1.97
CA TYR A 209 16.69 -4.05 1.02
C TYR A 209 15.85 -3.18 0.11
N ASP A 210 15.86 -3.49 -1.16
CA ASP A 210 14.97 -2.90 -2.16
C ASP A 210 14.45 -4.01 -3.07
N GLY A 211 13.25 -4.51 -2.79
CA GLY A 211 12.74 -5.69 -3.48
C GLY A 211 11.27 -5.99 -3.15
N TRP A 212 10.94 -7.27 -3.19
CA TRP A 212 9.58 -7.76 -3.00
C TRP A 212 9.54 -8.76 -1.85
N THR A 213 8.48 -8.68 -1.02
CA THR A 213 8.21 -9.65 0.02
C THR A 213 6.89 -10.37 -0.24
N ASN A 214 6.90 -11.68 -0.08
CA ASN A 214 5.71 -12.53 -0.04
C ASN A 214 5.68 -13.35 1.26
N LYS A 215 6.45 -12.92 2.26
CA LYS A 215 6.58 -13.62 3.54
C LYS A 215 5.22 -13.73 4.22
N PHE A 216 4.86 -14.94 4.60
CA PHE A 216 3.69 -15.25 5.41
C PHE A 216 4.16 -15.79 6.76
N ILE A 217 3.79 -15.12 7.84
CA ILE A 217 4.19 -15.49 9.21
C ILE A 217 3.00 -16.14 9.91
N PHE A 218 3.18 -17.36 10.40
CA PHE A 218 2.19 -18.14 11.15
C PHE A 218 2.87 -18.99 12.21
N PRO A 219 2.17 -19.39 13.29
CA PRO A 219 2.75 -20.20 14.37
C PRO A 219 3.17 -21.61 13.92
N PRO A 220 4.27 -22.15 14.48
CA PRO A 220 5.21 -21.48 15.37
C PRO A 220 6.21 -20.61 14.60
N TYR A 221 6.45 -19.38 15.03
CA TYR A 221 7.43 -18.47 14.42
C TYR A 221 8.22 -17.73 15.51
N ARG A 222 9.55 -17.68 15.37
CA ARG A 222 10.43 -16.90 16.23
C ARG A 222 10.81 -15.60 15.49
N PHE A 223 10.42 -14.48 16.07
CA PHE A 223 10.84 -13.17 15.55
C PHE A 223 12.30 -12.88 15.90
N ALA A 224 13.06 -12.42 14.92
CA ALA A 224 14.46 -12.05 15.08
C ALA A 224 14.61 -10.57 15.45
N ILE A 225 13.82 -9.70 14.83
CA ILE A 225 14.00 -8.26 14.92
C ILE A 225 12.99 -7.59 15.87
N PRO A 226 11.67 -7.62 15.64
CA PRO A 226 10.73 -6.91 16.48
C PRO A 226 10.53 -7.62 17.85
N ASP A 227 10.60 -6.82 18.91
CA ASP A 227 10.35 -7.28 20.28
C ASP A 227 8.90 -7.02 20.71
N ALA A 228 8.22 -6.10 20.05
CA ALA A 228 6.82 -5.76 20.28
C ALA A 228 6.18 -5.18 19.01
N ILE A 229 4.84 -5.14 19.01
CA ILE A 229 4.05 -4.63 17.89
C ILE A 229 2.92 -3.73 18.41
N VAL A 230 2.62 -2.68 17.63
CA VAL A 230 1.36 -1.95 17.67
C VAL A 230 0.57 -2.34 16.43
N SER A 231 -0.67 -2.83 16.60
CA SER A 231 -1.52 -3.30 15.50
C SER A 231 -2.96 -2.82 15.67
#